data_cf9c184b1198a83e99a6160e9fa79738
#
_entry.id   cf9c184b1198a83e99a6160e9fa79738
#
_cell.length_a   1.000
_cell.length_b   1.000
_cell.length_c   1.000
_cell.angle_alpha   90.00
_cell.angle_beta   90.00
_cell.angle_gamma   90.00
#
_symmetry.space_group_name_H-M   'P 1'
#
loop_
_entity.id
_entity.type
_entity.pdbx_description
1 polymer ?
#
loop_
_entity_poly.entity_id
_entity_poly.type
_entity_poly.pdbx_seq_one_letter_code
_entity_poly.pdbx_strand_id
1 'polypeptide(L)'
;MIRNVLAILFFFIFTNYTLAKDDVMIMKLKNGKVKIELFKDVAPKHLEIIVTLANEKKFDGVVFHRVIDGFMAQTGDVQFGNSNSPNFDLRKAGTGGSEYPDLKAEFSNLPHVRGTLSMARSSDPNSANSQFFICFEAAPHLDGQYTIFGKVVIGMELIDQIKRGTGSNGEVKDPDKIISLSVK
;
A
#
# COMPACT_ATOMS: atom_id res chain seq x y z
N MET A 1 29.33 -62.40 -16.80
CA MET A 1 29.41 -61.21 -15.95
C MET A 1 28.53 -60.13 -16.57
N ILE A 2 27.30 -59.93 -16.07
CA ILE A 2 26.31 -58.96 -16.55
C ILE A 2 26.35 -57.81 -15.57
N ARG A 3 26.79 -56.62 -16.04
CA ARG A 3 26.79 -55.40 -15.21
C ARG A 3 25.43 -54.71 -15.38
N ASN A 4 24.62 -54.72 -14.33
CA ASN A 4 23.40 -53.96 -14.23
C ASN A 4 23.76 -52.46 -14.07
N VAL A 5 23.39 -51.61 -15.03
CA VAL A 5 23.45 -50.17 -14.93
C VAL A 5 22.07 -49.70 -14.42
N LEU A 6 22.05 -49.25 -13.19
CA LEU A 6 20.84 -48.66 -12.58
C LEU A 6 20.74 -47.21 -13.03
N ALA A 7 19.81 -46.89 -13.95
CA ALA A 7 19.51 -45.54 -14.34
C ALA A 7 18.59 -44.88 -13.31
N ILE A 8 19.12 -43.91 -12.55
CA ILE A 8 18.33 -43.09 -11.63
C ILE A 8 17.68 -41.98 -12.42
N LEU A 9 16.36 -42.08 -12.62
CA LEU A 9 15.55 -41.01 -13.22
C LEU A 9 15.30 -39.92 -12.17
N PHE A 10 15.94 -38.78 -12.33
CA PHE A 10 15.63 -37.57 -11.55
C PHE A 10 14.35 -36.94 -12.08
N PHE A 11 13.25 -37.10 -11.36
CA PHE A 11 11.99 -36.37 -11.65
C PHE A 11 12.11 -34.96 -11.09
N PHE A 12 12.35 -33.98 -11.95
CA PHE A 12 12.22 -32.57 -11.59
C PHE A 12 10.73 -32.22 -11.48
N ILE A 13 10.23 -32.11 -10.26
CA ILE A 13 8.90 -31.57 -9.99
C ILE A 13 9.01 -30.05 -10.15
N PHE A 14 8.61 -29.51 -11.30
CA PHE A 14 8.34 -28.08 -11.44
C PHE A 14 7.04 -27.77 -10.70
N THR A 15 7.15 -27.26 -9.47
CA THR A 15 6.01 -26.65 -8.80
C THR A 15 5.72 -25.32 -9.51
N ASN A 16 4.68 -25.32 -10.34
CA ASN A 16 4.12 -24.07 -10.84
C ASN A 16 3.48 -23.33 -9.66
N TYR A 17 4.15 -22.31 -9.14
CA TYR A 17 3.54 -21.31 -8.27
C TYR A 17 2.58 -20.50 -9.14
N THR A 18 1.31 -20.87 -9.13
CA THR A 18 0.24 -20.01 -9.62
C THR A 18 0.09 -18.88 -8.60
N LEU A 19 0.56 -17.67 -8.93
CA LEU A 19 0.21 -16.47 -8.16
C LEU A 19 -1.31 -16.38 -8.12
N ALA A 20 -1.89 -16.31 -6.94
CA ALA A 20 -3.31 -16.13 -6.77
C ALA A 20 -3.74 -14.82 -7.48
N LYS A 21 -4.91 -14.84 -8.12
CA LYS A 21 -5.37 -13.80 -9.05
C LYS A 21 -5.56 -12.40 -8.43
N ASP A 22 -5.52 -12.30 -7.09
CA ASP A 22 -5.84 -11.08 -6.33
C ASP A 22 -4.63 -10.47 -5.59
N ASP A 23 -3.39 -10.76 -6.05
CA ASP A 23 -2.19 -10.36 -5.33
C ASP A 23 -1.57 -9.06 -5.86
N VAL A 24 -2.22 -8.40 -6.82
CA VAL A 24 -1.69 -7.20 -7.48
C VAL A 24 -2.69 -6.06 -7.48
N MET A 25 -2.26 -4.92 -6.93
CA MET A 25 -2.98 -3.66 -6.98
C MET A 25 -2.34 -2.71 -8.00
N ILE A 26 -3.17 -2.08 -8.83
CA ILE A 26 -2.75 -1.08 -9.82
C ILE A 26 -3.25 0.29 -9.36
N MET A 27 -2.32 1.17 -9.00
CA MET A 27 -2.58 2.57 -8.70
C MET A 27 -2.27 3.41 -9.94
N LYS A 28 -3.27 4.12 -10.48
CA LYS A 28 -3.10 5.06 -11.57
C LYS A 28 -2.87 6.46 -11.02
N LEU A 29 -1.75 7.06 -11.38
CA LEU A 29 -1.41 8.46 -11.11
C LEU A 29 -1.43 9.26 -12.42
N LYS A 30 -1.31 10.59 -12.35
CA LYS A 30 -1.28 11.48 -13.54
C LYS A 30 -0.21 11.08 -14.56
N ASN A 31 0.93 10.58 -14.09
CA ASN A 31 2.11 10.29 -14.93
C ASN A 31 2.24 8.81 -15.30
N GLY A 32 1.34 7.92 -14.84
CA GLY A 32 1.43 6.50 -15.18
C GLY A 32 0.76 5.56 -14.17
N LYS A 33 1.12 4.28 -14.28
CA LYS A 33 0.58 3.22 -13.42
C LYS A 33 1.67 2.64 -12.56
N VAL A 34 1.37 2.52 -11.28
CA VAL A 34 2.20 1.86 -10.26
C VAL A 34 1.63 0.48 -10.00
N LYS A 35 2.47 -0.56 -10.07
CA LYS A 35 2.10 -1.93 -9.72
C LYS A 35 2.58 -2.24 -8.31
N ILE A 36 1.68 -2.74 -7.50
CA ILE A 36 1.88 -3.03 -6.08
C ILE A 36 1.57 -4.51 -5.85
N GLU A 37 2.51 -5.23 -5.27
CA GLU A 37 2.32 -6.58 -4.75
C GLU A 37 1.65 -6.49 -3.38
N LEU A 38 0.63 -7.31 -3.14
CA LEU A 38 -0.14 -7.35 -1.90
C LEU A 38 0.27 -8.55 -1.04
N PHE A 39 0.40 -8.36 0.26
CA PHE A 39 0.91 -9.38 1.20
C PHE A 39 -0.25 -10.00 2.01
N LYS A 40 -1.07 -10.81 1.34
CA LYS A 40 -2.29 -11.42 1.89
C LYS A 40 -2.05 -12.25 3.14
N ASP A 41 -0.92 -12.97 3.20
CA ASP A 41 -0.58 -13.81 4.35
C ASP A 41 -0.01 -12.99 5.53
N VAL A 42 0.36 -11.72 5.30
CA VAL A 42 0.94 -10.83 6.32
C VAL A 42 -0.14 -9.99 7.00
N ALA A 43 -1.05 -9.41 6.23
CA ALA A 43 -2.06 -8.49 6.75
C ALA A 43 -3.45 -8.77 6.11
N PRO A 44 -4.04 -9.97 6.31
CA PRO A 44 -5.26 -10.37 5.63
C PRO A 44 -6.45 -9.44 5.89
N LYS A 45 -6.63 -8.94 7.13
CA LYS A 45 -7.76 -8.06 7.48
C LYS A 45 -7.60 -6.65 6.92
N HIS A 46 -6.39 -6.13 6.91
CA HIS A 46 -6.12 -4.84 6.31
C HIS A 46 -6.30 -4.90 4.79
N LEU A 47 -5.83 -5.97 4.14
CA LEU A 47 -6.05 -6.15 2.72
C LEU A 47 -7.52 -6.32 2.36
N GLU A 48 -8.31 -7.04 3.16
CA GLU A 48 -9.76 -7.17 2.95
C GLU A 48 -10.43 -5.78 2.81
N ILE A 49 -10.10 -4.85 3.69
CA ILE A 49 -10.66 -3.48 3.67
C ILE A 49 -10.09 -2.66 2.51
N ILE A 50 -8.78 -2.69 2.28
CA ILE A 50 -8.16 -1.95 1.17
C ILE A 50 -8.71 -2.41 -0.19
N VAL A 51 -8.87 -3.72 -0.38
CA VAL A 51 -9.43 -4.31 -1.61
C VAL A 51 -10.91 -3.94 -1.76
N THR A 52 -11.69 -4.01 -0.68
CA THR A 52 -13.10 -3.61 -0.67
C THR A 52 -13.25 -2.15 -1.09
N LEU A 53 -12.53 -1.22 -0.45
CA LEU A 53 -12.56 0.20 -0.78
C LEU A 53 -12.09 0.49 -2.21
N ALA A 54 -11.09 -0.25 -2.71
CA ALA A 54 -10.63 -0.15 -4.10
C ALA A 54 -11.71 -0.59 -5.09
N ASN A 55 -12.41 -1.70 -4.82
CA ASN A 55 -13.51 -2.19 -5.65
C ASN A 55 -14.73 -1.25 -5.64
N GLU A 56 -14.99 -0.59 -4.51
CA GLU A 56 -16.00 0.47 -4.36
C GLU A 56 -15.57 1.81 -4.96
N LYS A 57 -14.33 1.91 -5.52
CA LYS A 57 -13.75 3.13 -6.08
C LYS A 57 -13.64 4.29 -5.08
N LYS A 58 -13.60 3.99 -3.78
CA LYS A 58 -13.50 5.01 -2.72
C LYS A 58 -12.16 5.74 -2.75
N PHE A 59 -11.09 5.13 -3.29
CA PHE A 59 -9.78 5.75 -3.46
C PHE A 59 -9.65 6.62 -4.72
N ASP A 60 -10.61 6.56 -5.66
CA ASP A 60 -10.57 7.36 -6.88
C ASP A 60 -10.75 8.85 -6.53
N GLY A 61 -9.73 9.67 -6.80
CA GLY A 61 -9.70 11.08 -6.46
C GLY A 61 -9.09 11.41 -5.10
N VAL A 62 -8.69 10.43 -4.30
CA VAL A 62 -8.06 10.65 -2.99
C VAL A 62 -6.67 11.23 -3.15
N VAL A 63 -6.38 12.31 -2.42
CA VAL A 63 -5.13 13.06 -2.50
C VAL A 63 -4.04 12.49 -1.60
N PHE A 64 -2.78 12.77 -1.97
CA PHE A 64 -1.62 12.59 -1.10
C PHE A 64 -1.48 13.83 -0.20
N HIS A 65 -2.22 13.84 0.90
CA HIS A 65 -2.36 15.02 1.78
C HIS A 65 -1.13 15.33 2.63
N ARG A 66 -0.27 14.31 2.87
CA ARG A 66 0.95 14.44 3.68
C ARG A 66 2.11 13.72 2.99
N VAL A 67 3.15 14.49 2.61
CA VAL A 67 4.31 13.93 1.90
C VAL A 67 5.58 14.55 2.48
N ILE A 68 6.40 13.72 3.12
CA ILE A 68 7.68 14.10 3.71
C ILE A 68 8.80 13.55 2.86
N ASP A 69 9.63 14.45 2.33
CA ASP A 69 10.79 14.06 1.52
C ASP A 69 11.74 13.15 2.27
N GLY A 70 12.30 12.15 1.59
CA GLY A 70 13.15 11.14 2.21
C GLY A 70 12.46 10.19 3.19
N PHE A 71 11.14 10.33 3.41
CA PHE A 71 10.39 9.47 4.32
C PHE A 71 9.23 8.74 3.63
N MET A 72 8.08 9.40 3.41
CA MET A 72 6.89 8.72 2.88
C MET A 72 5.88 9.67 2.21
N ALA A 73 5.00 9.10 1.38
CA ALA A 73 3.79 9.73 0.85
C ALA A 73 2.56 9.08 1.46
N GLN A 74 1.77 9.82 2.23
CA GLN A 74 0.53 9.36 2.88
C GLN A 74 -0.71 9.82 2.13
N THR A 75 -1.66 8.89 2.00
CA THR A 75 -2.93 9.04 1.29
C THR A 75 -4.02 8.19 1.95
N GLY A 76 -5.15 8.00 1.30
CA GLY A 76 -6.19 7.05 1.71
C GLY A 76 -7.25 7.61 2.65
N ASP A 77 -7.29 8.92 2.92
CA ASP A 77 -8.43 9.55 3.59
C ASP A 77 -9.60 9.65 2.61
N VAL A 78 -10.50 8.67 2.65
CA VAL A 78 -11.65 8.60 1.74
C VAL A 78 -12.78 9.54 2.14
N GLN A 79 -12.76 10.06 3.37
CA GLN A 79 -13.78 10.95 3.91
C GLN A 79 -13.53 12.41 3.54
N PHE A 80 -12.36 12.95 3.92
CA PHE A 80 -12.02 14.35 3.72
C PHE A 80 -10.96 14.59 2.65
N GLY A 81 -10.20 13.55 2.28
CA GLY A 81 -9.15 13.62 1.28
C GLY A 81 -9.58 13.27 -0.15
N ASN A 82 -10.85 12.94 -0.40
CA ASN A 82 -11.32 12.60 -1.74
C ASN A 82 -11.80 13.83 -2.51
N SER A 83 -11.00 14.30 -3.48
CA SER A 83 -11.28 15.51 -4.29
C SER A 83 -12.52 15.38 -5.19
N ASN A 84 -13.09 14.20 -5.35
CA ASN A 84 -14.31 13.95 -6.09
C ASN A 84 -15.55 13.95 -5.16
N SER A 85 -15.36 14.02 -3.84
CA SER A 85 -16.42 14.00 -2.84
C SER A 85 -16.91 15.41 -2.49
N PRO A 86 -18.21 15.61 -2.21
CA PRO A 86 -18.71 16.88 -1.66
C PRO A 86 -18.15 17.19 -0.26
N ASN A 87 -17.63 16.17 0.44
CA ASN A 87 -17.03 16.32 1.78
C ASN A 87 -15.53 16.69 1.73
N PHE A 88 -14.95 16.87 0.53
CA PHE A 88 -13.55 17.22 0.38
C PHE A 88 -13.19 18.50 1.16
N ASP A 89 -12.30 18.37 2.13
CA ASP A 89 -11.71 19.50 2.86
C ASP A 89 -10.23 19.21 3.13
N LEU A 90 -9.35 19.86 2.38
CA LEU A 90 -7.90 19.63 2.48
C LEU A 90 -7.34 19.95 3.89
N ARG A 91 -7.99 20.86 4.65
CA ARG A 91 -7.58 21.18 6.02
C ARG A 91 -7.87 20.06 7.01
N LYS A 92 -8.82 19.15 6.66
CA LYS A 92 -9.19 17.97 7.45
C LYS A 92 -8.59 16.69 6.89
N ALA A 93 -8.06 16.74 5.65
CA ALA A 93 -7.46 15.55 5.02
C ALA A 93 -6.35 14.98 5.92
N GLY A 94 -6.44 13.68 6.17
CA GLY A 94 -5.59 12.97 7.15
C GLY A 94 -6.26 12.72 8.50
N THR A 95 -7.45 13.29 8.76
CA THR A 95 -8.20 13.04 10.00
C THR A 95 -9.40 12.11 9.84
N GLY A 96 -9.76 11.79 8.60
CA GLY A 96 -10.90 10.93 8.26
C GLY A 96 -10.50 9.48 7.97
N GLY A 97 -11.53 8.67 7.75
CA GLY A 97 -11.41 7.25 7.42
C GLY A 97 -12.57 6.79 6.54
N SER A 98 -12.79 5.49 6.47
CA SER A 98 -13.94 4.86 5.83
C SER A 98 -15.07 4.63 6.86
N GLU A 99 -16.22 4.19 6.37
CA GLU A 99 -17.36 3.76 7.19
C GLU A 99 -17.14 2.41 7.89
N TYR A 100 -16.08 1.70 7.53
CA TYR A 100 -15.72 0.42 8.14
C TYR A 100 -15.08 0.62 9.50
N PRO A 101 -15.20 -0.37 10.40
CA PRO A 101 -14.55 -0.33 11.72
C PRO A 101 -13.02 -0.24 11.60
N ASP A 102 -12.41 0.37 12.61
CA ASP A 102 -10.96 0.35 12.77
C ASP A 102 -10.43 -1.08 12.92
N LEU A 103 -9.22 -1.29 12.43
CA LEU A 103 -8.60 -2.60 12.31
C LEU A 103 -7.58 -2.83 13.43
N LYS A 104 -7.63 -4.02 14.01
CA LYS A 104 -6.57 -4.49 14.91
C LYS A 104 -5.27 -4.64 14.15
N ALA A 105 -4.17 -4.26 14.78
CA ALA A 105 -2.83 -4.35 14.20
C ALA A 105 -2.48 -5.78 13.74
N GLU A 106 -1.89 -5.88 12.54
CA GLU A 106 -1.32 -7.10 11.97
C GLU A 106 0.18 -6.88 11.75
N PHE A 107 0.93 -6.70 12.85
CA PHE A 107 2.37 -6.43 12.78
C PHE A 107 3.15 -7.66 12.32
N SER A 108 4.21 -7.43 11.58
CA SER A 108 5.11 -8.46 11.07
C SER A 108 6.57 -8.10 11.29
N ASN A 109 7.47 -9.04 11.01
CA ASN A 109 8.91 -8.82 11.02
C ASN A 109 9.46 -8.27 9.68
N LEU A 110 8.59 -7.89 8.75
CA LEU A 110 9.02 -7.28 7.50
C LEU A 110 9.56 -5.85 7.77
N PRO A 111 10.67 -5.46 7.12
CA PRO A 111 11.21 -4.12 7.28
C PRO A 111 10.47 -3.10 6.42
N HIS A 112 10.33 -1.87 6.93
CA HIS A 112 9.92 -0.72 6.13
C HIS A 112 11.09 -0.26 5.26
N VAL A 113 11.11 -0.72 4.03
CA VAL A 113 12.10 -0.34 3.02
C VAL A 113 11.47 0.51 1.93
N ARG A 114 12.28 1.06 1.03
CA ARG A 114 11.76 1.80 -0.14
C ARG A 114 10.69 1.01 -0.88
N GLY A 115 9.56 1.65 -1.13
CA GLY A 115 8.39 1.09 -1.80
C GLY A 115 7.43 0.30 -0.92
N THR A 116 7.72 0.11 0.38
CA THR A 116 6.79 -0.55 1.32
C THR A 116 5.51 0.26 1.46
N LEU A 117 4.35 -0.42 1.37
CA LEU A 117 3.05 0.12 1.74
C LEU A 117 2.70 -0.32 3.15
N SER A 118 2.34 0.64 3.99
CA SER A 118 2.00 0.40 5.39
C SER A 118 0.80 1.25 5.82
N MET A 119 0.00 0.73 6.75
CA MET A 119 -1.20 1.43 7.23
C MET A 119 -0.84 2.63 8.10
N ALA A 120 -1.46 3.77 7.83
CA ALA A 120 -1.45 4.89 8.77
C ALA A 120 -2.45 4.64 9.90
N ARG A 121 -2.15 5.18 11.09
CA ARG A 121 -2.97 5.06 12.30
C ARG A 121 -2.77 6.23 13.24
N SER A 122 -3.63 6.37 14.23
CA SER A 122 -3.45 7.30 15.35
C SER A 122 -2.42 6.76 16.37
N SER A 123 -2.43 7.28 17.58
CA SER A 123 -1.59 6.74 18.68
C SER A 123 -1.98 5.31 19.08
N ASP A 124 -3.26 4.95 18.93
CA ASP A 124 -3.72 3.58 19.17
C ASP A 124 -3.25 2.66 18.02
N PRO A 125 -2.51 1.58 18.29
CA PRO A 125 -2.09 0.63 17.28
C PRO A 125 -3.26 -0.07 16.55
N ASN A 126 -4.45 -0.09 17.13
CA ASN A 126 -5.65 -0.70 16.58
C ASN A 126 -6.61 0.32 15.95
N SER A 127 -6.09 1.46 15.47
CA SER A 127 -6.86 2.52 14.83
C SER A 127 -6.60 2.69 13.34
N ALA A 128 -5.97 1.72 12.69
CA ALA A 128 -5.84 1.72 11.24
C ALA A 128 -7.22 1.55 10.59
N ASN A 129 -7.45 2.25 9.46
CA ASN A 129 -8.74 2.22 8.75
C ASN A 129 -8.52 2.19 7.24
N SER A 130 -8.58 3.33 6.55
CA SER A 130 -8.38 3.42 5.09
C SER A 130 -7.07 4.08 4.68
N GLN A 131 -6.44 4.85 5.58
CA GLN A 131 -5.24 5.60 5.27
C GLN A 131 -3.99 4.71 5.25
N PHE A 132 -3.11 4.97 4.30
CA PHE A 132 -1.84 4.26 4.15
C PHE A 132 -0.75 5.19 3.62
N PHE A 133 0.50 4.75 3.72
CA PHE A 133 1.63 5.47 3.19
C PHE A 133 2.56 4.55 2.39
N ILE A 134 3.36 5.17 1.50
CA ILE A 134 4.37 4.51 0.68
C ILE A 134 5.73 5.10 1.08
N CYS A 135 6.66 4.26 1.50
CA CYS A 135 7.99 4.68 1.92
C CYS A 135 8.85 5.10 0.71
N PHE A 136 9.44 6.28 0.75
CA PHE A 136 10.47 6.70 -0.22
C PHE A 136 11.81 6.05 0.07
N GLU A 137 12.14 5.87 1.34
CA GLU A 137 13.38 5.28 1.82
C GLU A 137 13.11 4.31 2.98
N ALA A 138 14.16 3.68 3.49
CA ALA A 138 14.03 2.80 4.64
C ALA A 138 13.66 3.58 5.92
N ALA A 139 12.69 3.05 6.67
CA ALA A 139 12.16 3.64 7.89
C ALA A 139 12.15 2.61 9.04
N PRO A 140 13.32 2.15 9.52
CA PRO A 140 13.41 1.05 10.50
C PRO A 140 12.76 1.38 11.86
N HIS A 141 12.54 2.66 12.16
CA HIS A 141 11.83 3.10 13.36
C HIS A 141 10.32 2.75 13.35
N LEU A 142 9.78 2.30 12.20
CA LEU A 142 8.39 1.83 12.06
C LEU A 142 8.25 0.30 12.17
N ASP A 143 9.37 -0.44 12.13
CA ASP A 143 9.38 -1.90 12.08
C ASP A 143 8.71 -2.49 13.34
N GLY A 144 7.82 -3.45 13.12
CA GLY A 144 7.04 -4.06 14.20
C GLY A 144 5.99 -3.17 14.87
N GLN A 145 5.79 -1.93 14.38
CA GLN A 145 4.87 -0.96 14.96
C GLN A 145 3.78 -0.48 14.00
N TYR A 146 3.93 -0.77 12.72
CA TYR A 146 2.95 -0.45 11.66
C TYR A 146 2.67 -1.68 10.81
N THR A 147 1.42 -1.84 10.35
CA THR A 147 1.01 -3.00 9.54
C THR A 147 1.41 -2.81 8.09
N ILE A 148 2.38 -3.60 7.64
CA ILE A 148 2.80 -3.67 6.24
C ILE A 148 1.83 -4.58 5.49
N PHE A 149 1.28 -4.12 4.35
CA PHE A 149 0.33 -4.90 3.55
C PHE A 149 0.72 -5.04 2.07
N GLY A 150 1.82 -4.43 1.63
CA GLY A 150 2.26 -4.54 0.25
C GLY A 150 3.56 -3.81 -0.06
N LYS A 151 3.97 -3.88 -1.34
CA LYS A 151 5.18 -3.24 -1.84
C LYS A 151 5.02 -2.81 -3.30
N VAL A 152 5.51 -1.63 -3.65
CA VAL A 152 5.65 -1.19 -5.04
C VAL A 152 6.69 -2.07 -5.74
N VAL A 153 6.28 -2.73 -6.83
CA VAL A 153 7.16 -3.58 -7.66
C VAL A 153 7.49 -2.96 -9.02
N ILE A 154 6.64 -2.05 -9.52
CA ILE A 154 6.89 -1.28 -10.76
C ILE A 154 6.34 0.13 -10.56
N GLY A 155 7.06 1.15 -11.02
CA GLY A 155 6.59 2.54 -11.02
C GLY A 155 6.95 3.33 -9.77
N MET A 156 7.97 2.92 -9.01
CA MET A 156 8.42 3.69 -7.83
C MET A 156 8.94 5.09 -8.24
N GLU A 157 9.47 5.25 -9.44
CA GLU A 157 9.84 6.53 -10.03
C GLU A 157 8.65 7.49 -10.23
N LEU A 158 7.43 6.96 -10.34
CA LEU A 158 6.20 7.77 -10.39
C LEU A 158 5.77 8.22 -8.99
N ILE A 159 6.01 7.39 -7.97
CA ILE A 159 5.81 7.76 -6.57
C ILE A 159 6.79 8.88 -6.17
N ASP A 160 8.04 8.82 -6.64
CA ASP A 160 9.03 9.87 -6.40
C ASP A 160 8.63 11.24 -6.97
N GLN A 161 7.77 11.29 -7.98
CA GLN A 161 7.27 12.53 -8.58
C GLN A 161 6.11 13.16 -7.81
N ILE A 162 5.57 12.49 -6.80
CA ILE A 162 4.50 13.04 -5.96
C ILE A 162 5.01 14.30 -5.25
N LYS A 163 4.22 15.37 -5.34
CA LYS A 163 4.55 16.66 -4.78
C LYS A 163 4.81 16.56 -3.28
N ARG A 164 5.97 17.06 -2.87
CA ARG A 164 6.36 17.13 -1.46
C ARG A 164 5.57 18.19 -0.71
N GLY A 165 5.28 17.91 0.54
CA GLY A 165 4.68 18.87 1.45
C GLY A 165 5.70 19.88 1.98
N THR A 166 5.21 20.85 2.72
CA THR A 166 6.02 21.90 3.37
C THR A 166 5.94 21.76 4.89
N GLY A 167 6.96 22.31 5.56
CA GLY A 167 7.07 22.23 7.02
C GLY A 167 7.42 20.82 7.53
N SER A 168 7.57 20.69 8.84
CA SER A 168 7.98 19.44 9.50
C SER A 168 6.91 18.34 9.44
N ASN A 169 5.64 18.71 9.25
CA ASN A 169 4.53 17.76 9.15
C ASN A 169 4.28 17.26 7.71
N GLY A 170 4.85 17.91 6.68
CA GLY A 170 4.74 17.49 5.30
C GLY A 170 3.36 17.72 4.66
N GLU A 171 2.60 18.72 5.11
CA GLU A 171 1.31 19.09 4.53
C GLU A 171 1.47 19.56 3.08
N VAL A 172 0.64 19.03 2.16
CA VAL A 172 0.74 19.34 0.74
C VAL A 172 -0.33 20.34 0.33
N LYS A 173 0.10 21.51 -0.15
CA LYS A 173 -0.77 22.47 -0.84
C LYS A 173 -0.93 22.04 -2.28
N ASP A 174 -2.16 21.92 -2.81
CA ASP A 174 -2.44 21.44 -4.15
C ASP A 174 -1.81 20.06 -4.42
N PRO A 175 -2.29 19.01 -3.74
CA PRO A 175 -1.69 17.68 -3.75
C PRO A 175 -1.99 16.91 -5.04
N ASP A 176 -1.06 16.01 -5.41
CA ASP A 176 -1.33 14.95 -6.36
C ASP A 176 -2.38 13.99 -5.80
N LYS A 177 -3.06 13.22 -6.68
CA LYS A 177 -4.12 12.30 -6.30
C LYS A 177 -4.03 10.96 -7.01
N ILE A 178 -4.64 9.97 -6.41
CA ILE A 178 -4.95 8.69 -7.03
C ILE A 178 -6.06 8.94 -8.07
N ILE A 179 -5.78 8.64 -9.35
CA ILE A 179 -6.81 8.71 -10.41
C ILE A 179 -7.74 7.51 -10.29
N SER A 180 -7.18 6.31 -10.09
CA SER A 180 -7.93 5.09 -9.78
C SER A 180 -7.06 4.06 -9.08
N LEU A 181 -7.68 3.24 -8.26
CA LEU A 181 -7.07 2.08 -7.61
C LEU A 181 -7.88 0.84 -7.95
N SER A 182 -7.24 -0.23 -8.41
CA SER A 182 -7.91 -1.48 -8.77
C SER A 182 -7.07 -2.69 -8.40
N VAL A 183 -7.71 -3.79 -8.02
CA VAL A 183 -7.08 -5.07 -7.68
C VAL A 183 -7.38 -6.10 -8.76
N LYS A 184 -6.38 -6.92 -9.11
CA LYS A 184 -6.47 -7.93 -10.18
C LYS A 184 -6.04 -9.28 -9.67
#